data_f6735ea2bee3cb36aba5b1e339cf9124
#
_entry.id   f6735ea2bee3cb36aba5b1e339cf9124
#
_cell.length_a   1.000
_cell.length_b   1.000
_cell.length_c   1.000
_cell.angle_alpha   90.00
_cell.angle_beta   90.00
_cell.angle_gamma   90.00
#
_symmetry.space_group_name_H-M   'P 1'
#
loop_
_entity.id
_entity.type
_entity.pdbx_description
1 polymer ?
#
loop_
_entity_poly.entity_id
_entity_poly.type
_entity_poly.pdbx_seq_one_letter_code
_entity_poly.pdbx_strand_id
1 'polypeptide(L)'
;WFGVLLEMDPTRLFLAPIIGPIPHDFRAYRITEARFTRDTISTTFHGWDVFAPCAAYLSLGSYPDEVGPPIDCITYLNLPGPQESFGQAIGCVQHIDRFGNVVTNITESFKGSKVKSVVIANRKIIRLSGSYRDAGDLGTVIGSHVFLEVAVLPR
;
A
#
# COMPACT_ATOMS: atom_id res chain seq x y z
N TRP A 1 6.12 -16.84 8.96
CA TRP A 1 5.45 -15.96 7.98
C TRP A 1 4.81 -16.86 6.94
N PHE A 2 3.51 -16.75 6.78
CA PHE A 2 2.79 -17.50 5.76
C PHE A 2 2.36 -16.51 4.67
N GLY A 3 2.47 -16.93 3.42
CA GLY A 3 1.90 -16.20 2.31
C GLY A 3 0.37 -16.29 2.39
N VAL A 4 -0.30 -15.22 2.02
CA VAL A 4 -1.76 -15.15 1.95
C VAL A 4 -2.17 -14.81 0.54
N LEU A 5 -3.09 -15.59 0.00
CA LEU A 5 -3.79 -15.29 -1.24
C LEU A 5 -5.11 -14.63 -0.89
N LEU A 6 -5.41 -13.51 -1.53
CA LEU A 6 -6.70 -12.85 -1.47
C LEU A 6 -7.43 -12.99 -2.81
N GLU A 7 -8.62 -13.53 -2.75
CA GLU A 7 -9.58 -13.53 -3.84
C GLU A 7 -10.61 -12.43 -3.57
N MET A 8 -10.62 -11.38 -4.38
CA MET A 8 -11.52 -10.24 -4.23
C MET A 8 -12.69 -10.26 -5.21
N ASP A 9 -12.49 -10.89 -6.34
CA ASP A 9 -13.43 -11.04 -7.45
C ASP A 9 -12.91 -12.26 -8.20
N PRO A 10 -13.75 -13.12 -8.79
CA PRO A 10 -13.28 -14.30 -9.53
C PRO A 10 -12.26 -14.02 -10.63
N THR A 11 -12.03 -12.74 -10.93
CA THR A 11 -11.04 -12.29 -11.93
C THR A 11 -9.79 -11.64 -11.35
N ARG A 12 -9.71 -11.40 -10.01
CA ARG A 12 -8.58 -10.70 -9.40
C ARG A 12 -8.05 -11.43 -8.18
N LEU A 13 -6.81 -11.88 -8.27
CA LEU A 13 -6.07 -12.54 -7.21
C LEU A 13 -4.92 -11.64 -6.75
N PHE A 14 -4.77 -11.47 -5.45
CA PHE A 14 -3.64 -10.74 -4.87
C PHE A 14 -2.84 -11.67 -3.97
N LEU A 15 -1.55 -11.74 -4.23
CA LEU A 15 -0.58 -12.45 -3.40
C LEU A 15 0.29 -11.42 -2.70
N ALA A 16 0.09 -11.25 -1.41
CA ALA A 16 0.91 -10.29 -0.67
C ALA A 16 0.93 -10.60 0.84
N PRO A 17 1.97 -10.21 1.58
CA PRO A 17 1.77 -9.82 2.96
C PRO A 17 0.87 -8.59 2.96
N ILE A 18 -0.29 -8.66 3.62
CA ILE A 18 -1.29 -7.61 3.52
C ILE A 18 -0.92 -6.44 4.41
N ILE A 19 -0.76 -5.29 3.80
CA ILE A 19 -0.59 -4.00 4.46
C ILE A 19 -1.67 -3.07 3.89
N GLY A 20 -2.72 -2.80 4.66
CA GLY A 20 -3.76 -1.85 4.27
C GLY A 20 -5.18 -2.35 4.45
N PRO A 21 -6.18 -1.50 4.18
CA PRO A 21 -7.57 -1.87 4.27
C PRO A 21 -7.92 -2.92 3.21
N ILE A 22 -8.56 -4.00 3.63
CA ILE A 22 -9.02 -5.07 2.74
C ILE A 22 -10.48 -4.80 2.43
N PRO A 23 -10.90 -4.96 1.17
CA PRO A 23 -12.29 -4.86 0.78
C PRO A 23 -13.17 -5.84 1.56
N HIS A 24 -14.43 -5.46 1.80
CA HIS A 24 -15.36 -6.24 2.63
C HIS A 24 -15.75 -7.60 2.02
N ASP A 25 -15.59 -7.78 0.70
CA ASP A 25 -15.96 -8.99 -0.02
C ASP A 25 -14.72 -9.69 -0.57
N PHE A 26 -13.96 -10.36 0.30
CA PHE A 26 -12.82 -11.16 -0.11
C PHE A 26 -12.84 -12.54 0.54
N ARG A 27 -12.22 -13.51 -0.11
CA ARG A 27 -11.83 -14.79 0.49
C ARG A 27 -10.31 -14.79 0.64
N ALA A 28 -9.84 -15.29 1.75
CA ALA A 28 -8.40 -15.39 2.02
C ALA A 28 -8.02 -16.86 2.22
N TYR A 29 -6.89 -17.26 1.66
CA TYR A 29 -6.35 -18.60 1.77
C TYR A 29 -4.91 -18.53 2.25
N ARG A 30 -4.55 -19.45 3.14
CA ARG A 30 -3.17 -19.59 3.58
C ARG A 30 -2.42 -20.46 2.59
N ILE A 31 -1.32 -19.97 2.04
CA ILE A 31 -0.48 -20.76 1.14
C ILE A 31 0.31 -21.76 1.99
N THR A 32 -0.09 -23.03 1.98
CA THR A 32 0.51 -24.11 2.76
C THR A 32 0.91 -25.30 1.92
N GLU A 33 0.34 -25.45 0.74
CA GLU A 33 0.58 -26.60 -0.12
C GLU A 33 1.95 -26.50 -0.79
N ALA A 34 2.82 -27.49 -0.53
CA ALA A 34 4.21 -27.49 -0.99
C ALA A 34 4.37 -27.38 -2.51
N ARG A 35 3.42 -27.89 -3.28
CA ARG A 35 3.46 -27.80 -4.75
C ARG A 35 3.42 -26.38 -5.28
N PHE A 36 2.91 -25.42 -4.50
CA PHE A 36 2.80 -24.01 -4.87
C PHE A 36 3.97 -23.15 -4.41
N THR A 37 4.96 -23.76 -3.76
CA THR A 37 6.15 -23.09 -3.25
C THR A 37 7.42 -23.77 -3.77
N ARG A 38 8.56 -23.18 -3.57
CA ARG A 38 9.84 -23.85 -3.81
C ARG A 38 10.11 -24.85 -2.71
N ASP A 39 10.90 -25.89 -3.02
CA ASP A 39 11.31 -26.94 -2.06
C ASP A 39 12.08 -26.35 -0.86
N THR A 40 12.84 -25.29 -1.10
CA THR A 40 13.57 -24.57 -0.05
C THR A 40 13.05 -23.13 0.02
N ILE A 41 12.48 -22.78 1.17
CA ILE A 41 11.95 -21.44 1.45
C ILE A 41 12.96 -20.70 2.33
N SER A 42 13.49 -19.58 1.85
CA SER A 42 14.37 -18.71 2.63
C SER A 42 13.56 -17.89 3.65
N THR A 43 14.22 -17.38 4.68
CA THR A 43 13.59 -16.52 5.69
C THR A 43 13.30 -15.10 5.20
N THR A 44 13.87 -14.69 4.07
CA THR A 44 13.84 -13.28 3.60
C THR A 44 13.31 -13.09 2.18
N PHE A 45 13.21 -14.16 1.37
CA PHE A 45 12.82 -14.07 -0.04
C PHE A 45 11.48 -14.75 -0.34
N HIS A 46 10.47 -14.57 0.52
CA HIS A 46 9.15 -15.19 0.34
C HIS A 46 8.46 -14.75 -0.97
N GLY A 47 8.73 -13.55 -1.45
CA GLY A 47 8.27 -13.12 -2.77
C GLY A 47 8.71 -14.05 -3.88
N TRP A 48 9.95 -14.54 -3.78
CA TRP A 48 10.55 -15.43 -4.77
C TRP A 48 10.24 -16.91 -4.53
N ASP A 49 10.22 -17.33 -3.27
CA ASP A 49 10.12 -18.73 -2.91
C ASP A 49 8.67 -19.21 -2.70
N VAL A 50 7.75 -18.30 -2.39
CA VAL A 50 6.34 -18.60 -2.09
C VAL A 50 5.41 -17.93 -3.10
N PHE A 51 5.48 -16.59 -3.22
CA PHE A 51 4.47 -15.86 -3.99
C PHE A 51 4.62 -16.04 -5.50
N ALA A 52 5.83 -15.98 -6.04
CA ALA A 52 6.02 -16.12 -7.48
C ALA A 52 5.64 -17.52 -8.00
N PRO A 53 6.03 -18.64 -7.38
CA PRO A 53 5.56 -19.95 -7.79
C PRO A 53 4.04 -20.10 -7.69
N CYS A 54 3.44 -19.66 -6.57
CA CYS A 54 2.00 -19.70 -6.38
C CYS A 54 1.27 -18.91 -7.47
N ALA A 55 1.72 -17.69 -7.79
CA ALA A 55 1.15 -16.89 -8.86
C ALA A 55 1.24 -17.61 -10.24
N ALA A 56 2.35 -18.28 -10.51
CA ALA A 56 2.52 -19.01 -11.75
C ALA A 56 1.49 -20.16 -11.87
N TYR A 57 1.32 -20.95 -10.82
CA TYR A 57 0.31 -22.03 -10.83
C TYR A 57 -1.11 -21.51 -10.99
N LEU A 58 -1.47 -20.44 -10.29
CA LEU A 58 -2.78 -19.80 -10.42
C LEU A 58 -3.02 -19.25 -11.83
N SER A 59 -1.99 -18.68 -12.47
CA SER A 59 -2.07 -18.21 -13.85
C SER A 59 -2.25 -19.34 -14.88
N LEU A 60 -1.87 -20.56 -14.52
CA LEU A 60 -2.07 -21.77 -15.30
C LEU A 60 -3.41 -22.45 -15.04
N GLY A 61 -4.27 -21.87 -14.20
CA GLY A 61 -5.63 -22.34 -13.96
C GLY A 61 -5.83 -23.16 -12.68
N SER A 62 -4.86 -23.20 -11.77
CA SER A 62 -5.12 -23.76 -10.43
C SER A 62 -6.14 -22.90 -9.68
N TYR A 63 -6.98 -23.55 -8.86
CA TYR A 63 -7.98 -22.84 -8.08
C TYR A 63 -7.39 -22.28 -6.76
N PRO A 64 -7.92 -21.15 -6.27
CA PRO A 64 -7.46 -20.53 -5.03
C PRO A 64 -7.52 -21.43 -3.79
N ASP A 65 -8.52 -22.30 -3.70
CA ASP A 65 -8.69 -23.24 -2.58
C ASP A 65 -7.68 -24.39 -2.59
N GLU A 66 -6.99 -24.61 -3.71
CA GLU A 66 -5.93 -25.60 -3.82
C GLU A 66 -4.61 -25.16 -3.17
N VAL A 67 -4.41 -23.84 -2.92
CA VAL A 67 -3.17 -23.33 -2.35
C VAL A 67 -3.05 -23.60 -0.85
N GLY A 68 -4.19 -23.89 -0.20
CA GLY A 68 -4.28 -24.20 1.22
C GLY A 68 -5.62 -23.80 1.83
N PRO A 69 -5.78 -23.93 3.15
CA PRO A 69 -7.06 -23.72 3.81
C PRO A 69 -7.50 -22.27 3.78
N PRO A 70 -8.83 -22.02 3.72
CA PRO A 70 -9.38 -20.68 3.92
C PRO A 70 -9.07 -20.16 5.32
N ILE A 71 -8.98 -18.86 5.46
CA ILE A 71 -8.78 -18.17 6.74
C ILE A 71 -9.83 -17.07 6.92
N ASP A 72 -10.41 -17.00 8.13
CA ASP A 72 -11.48 -16.07 8.46
C ASP A 72 -10.94 -14.72 8.95
N CYS A 73 -9.70 -14.66 9.35
CA CYS A 73 -9.07 -13.42 9.80
C CYS A 73 -7.62 -13.32 9.32
N ILE A 74 -7.22 -12.10 9.05
CA ILE A 74 -5.87 -11.70 8.66
C ILE A 74 -5.37 -10.65 9.63
N THR A 75 -4.06 -10.57 9.78
CA THR A 75 -3.46 -9.54 10.62
C THR A 75 -3.49 -8.20 9.88
N TYR A 76 -4.22 -7.25 10.40
CA TYR A 76 -4.25 -5.88 9.89
C TYR A 76 -3.15 -5.04 10.54
N LEU A 77 -2.49 -4.23 9.73
CA LEU A 77 -1.83 -3.05 10.25
C LEU A 77 -2.91 -1.99 10.51
N ASN A 78 -3.13 -1.68 11.78
CA ASN A 78 -4.02 -0.59 12.15
C ASN A 78 -3.33 0.76 11.87
N LEU A 79 -3.28 1.13 10.59
CA LEU A 79 -2.78 2.43 10.18
C LEU A 79 -3.89 3.46 10.40
N PRO A 80 -3.65 4.53 11.17
CA PRO A 80 -4.65 5.56 11.37
C PRO A 80 -5.01 6.18 10.02
N GLY A 81 -6.31 6.15 9.69
CA GLY A 81 -6.83 6.88 8.53
C GLY A 81 -6.74 8.40 8.74
N PRO A 82 -6.72 9.19 7.66
CA PRO A 82 -6.83 10.64 7.79
C PRO A 82 -8.21 11.00 8.34
N GLN A 83 -8.26 12.03 9.19
CA GLN A 83 -9.50 12.58 9.72
C GLN A 83 -9.89 13.81 8.91
N GLU A 84 -11.17 13.90 8.54
CA GLU A 84 -11.71 15.05 7.84
C GLU A 84 -12.65 15.84 8.75
N SER A 85 -12.40 17.13 8.89
CA SER A 85 -13.23 18.01 9.71
C SER A 85 -13.16 19.45 9.18
N PHE A 86 -14.33 20.06 9.00
CA PHE A 86 -14.46 21.49 8.59
C PHE A 86 -13.59 21.92 7.41
N GLY A 87 -13.46 21.04 6.40
CA GLY A 87 -12.66 21.32 5.20
C GLY A 87 -11.14 21.23 5.43
N GLN A 88 -10.73 20.58 6.50
CA GLN A 88 -9.35 20.23 6.81
C GLN A 88 -9.18 18.73 6.80
N ALA A 89 -8.08 18.23 6.26
CA ALA A 89 -7.64 16.87 6.41
C ALA A 89 -6.47 16.83 7.41
N ILE A 90 -6.61 16.05 8.47
CA ILE A 90 -5.57 15.82 9.46
C ILE A 90 -5.06 14.40 9.26
N GLY A 91 -3.80 14.28 8.92
CA GLY A 91 -3.13 13.01 8.71
C GLY A 91 -1.84 12.88 9.51
N CYS A 92 -1.18 11.76 9.31
CA CYS A 92 0.13 11.50 9.91
C CYS A 92 1.15 11.15 8.82
N VAL A 93 2.42 11.30 9.17
CA VAL A 93 3.53 10.81 8.36
C VAL A 93 3.59 9.29 8.47
N GLN A 94 3.55 8.61 7.32
CA GLN A 94 3.70 7.17 7.25
C GLN A 94 5.17 6.75 7.19
N HIS A 95 5.95 7.44 6.37
CA HIS A 95 7.39 7.21 6.28
C HIS A 95 8.09 8.39 5.60
N ILE A 96 9.41 8.43 5.70
CA ILE A 96 10.27 9.34 4.95
C ILE A 96 11.09 8.47 4.00
N ASP A 97 11.02 8.78 2.69
CA ASP A 97 11.75 8.02 1.69
C ASP A 97 13.26 8.33 1.69
N ARG A 98 14.00 7.58 0.89
CA ARG A 98 15.47 7.76 0.79
C ARG A 98 15.90 9.11 0.18
N PHE A 99 14.99 9.84 -0.42
CA PHE A 99 15.24 11.17 -0.99
C PHE A 99 14.89 12.28 -0.01
N GLY A 100 14.31 11.94 1.16
CA GLY A 100 13.86 12.88 2.17
C GLY A 100 12.41 13.35 1.98
N ASN A 101 11.66 12.80 1.02
CA ASN A 101 10.25 13.14 0.87
C ASN A 101 9.45 12.51 2.01
N VAL A 102 8.56 13.30 2.58
CA VAL A 102 7.69 12.89 3.68
C VAL A 102 6.37 12.39 3.10
N VAL A 103 6.12 11.10 3.17
CA VAL A 103 4.89 10.46 2.70
C VAL A 103 3.86 10.44 3.81
N THR A 104 2.65 10.96 3.54
CA THR A 104 1.55 11.01 4.51
C THR A 104 0.48 9.96 4.20
N ASN A 105 -0.48 9.80 5.11
CA ASN A 105 -1.67 8.96 4.88
C ASN A 105 -2.84 9.72 4.24
N ILE A 106 -2.65 10.99 3.85
CA ILE A 106 -3.68 11.79 3.17
C ILE A 106 -3.69 11.41 1.69
N THR A 107 -4.82 10.94 1.18
CA THR A 107 -4.94 10.48 -0.20
C THR A 107 -5.42 11.59 -1.14
N GLU A 108 -5.32 11.33 -2.44
CA GLU A 108 -5.82 12.21 -3.50
C GLU A 108 -7.33 12.48 -3.42
N SER A 109 -8.10 11.62 -2.75
CA SER A 109 -9.56 11.81 -2.59
C SER A 109 -9.94 13.15 -1.94
N PHE A 110 -9.02 13.74 -1.18
CA PHE A 110 -9.15 15.11 -0.65
C PHE A 110 -8.96 16.22 -1.71
N LYS A 111 -8.64 15.87 -2.95
CA LYS A 111 -8.50 16.83 -4.08
C LYS A 111 -9.78 17.54 -4.48
N GLY A 112 -10.97 17.07 -4.11
CA GLY A 112 -12.25 17.73 -4.43
C GLY A 112 -12.35 19.15 -3.85
N SER A 113 -11.59 19.44 -2.83
CA SER A 113 -11.37 20.77 -2.27
C SER A 113 -9.99 21.23 -2.73
N LYS A 114 -9.88 22.35 -3.44
CA LYS A 114 -8.59 22.94 -3.82
C LYS A 114 -7.74 23.09 -2.56
N VAL A 115 -6.70 22.26 -2.43
CA VAL A 115 -5.76 22.32 -1.30
C VAL A 115 -5.14 23.71 -1.28
N LYS A 116 -5.48 24.50 -0.27
CA LYS A 116 -4.95 25.86 -0.10
C LYS A 116 -3.58 25.91 0.53
N SER A 117 -3.32 25.00 1.47
CA SER A 117 -2.03 24.87 2.15
C SER A 117 -1.93 23.56 2.89
N VAL A 118 -0.71 23.11 3.08
CA VAL A 118 -0.35 21.97 3.93
C VAL A 118 0.49 22.49 5.08
N VAL A 119 0.22 22.04 6.31
CA VAL A 119 1.00 22.39 7.49
C VAL A 119 1.65 21.12 8.01
N ILE A 120 2.97 21.12 8.12
CA ILE A 120 3.75 20.03 8.68
C ILE A 120 4.90 20.60 9.52
N ALA A 121 5.11 20.04 10.72
CA ALA A 121 6.15 20.50 11.63
C ALA A 121 6.20 22.04 11.80
N ASN A 122 5.02 22.68 11.97
CA ASN A 122 4.82 24.13 12.07
C ASN A 122 5.24 24.94 10.82
N ARG A 123 5.51 24.28 9.70
CA ARG A 123 5.76 24.94 8.42
C ARG A 123 4.51 24.90 7.56
N LYS A 124 4.14 26.05 7.01
CA LYS A 124 3.03 26.20 6.08
C LYS A 124 3.54 26.19 4.64
N ILE A 125 3.07 25.26 3.84
CA ILE A 125 3.39 25.11 2.42
C ILE A 125 2.13 25.46 1.63
N ILE A 126 2.20 26.47 0.78
CA ILE A 126 1.01 27.06 0.09
C ILE A 126 0.80 26.41 -1.30
N ARG A 127 1.69 25.52 -1.74
CA ARG A 127 1.68 25.05 -3.11
C ARG A 127 1.53 23.53 -3.16
N LEU A 128 0.48 23.08 -3.86
CA LEU A 128 0.41 21.73 -4.41
C LEU A 128 0.95 21.76 -5.83
N SER A 129 2.02 21.05 -6.08
CA SER A 129 2.73 21.02 -7.36
C SER A 129 2.30 19.80 -8.18
N GLY A 130 2.39 19.92 -9.51
CA GLY A 130 2.08 18.81 -10.42
C GLY A 130 3.19 17.75 -10.50
N SER A 131 4.41 18.11 -10.10
CA SER A 131 5.57 17.22 -10.10
C SER A 131 6.55 17.59 -9.00
N TYR A 132 7.47 16.67 -8.67
CA TYR A 132 8.56 16.94 -7.73
C TYR A 132 9.47 18.08 -8.20
N ARG A 133 9.70 18.19 -9.52
CA ARG A 133 10.50 19.29 -10.08
C ARG A 133 9.89 20.65 -9.82
N ASP A 134 8.55 20.73 -9.87
CA ASP A 134 7.83 21.98 -9.68
C ASP A 134 7.63 22.33 -8.20
N ALA A 135 7.94 21.39 -7.30
CA ALA A 135 7.80 21.59 -5.86
C ALA A 135 8.77 22.63 -5.28
N GLY A 136 9.89 22.90 -5.98
CA GLY A 136 10.91 23.82 -5.51
C GLY A 136 11.66 23.29 -4.27
N ASP A 137 12.24 24.18 -3.48
CA ASP A 137 13.00 23.80 -2.27
C ASP A 137 12.17 23.04 -1.23
N LEU A 138 10.88 23.37 -1.13
CA LEU A 138 9.90 22.68 -0.28
C LEU A 138 8.52 22.83 -0.88
N GLY A 139 7.93 21.74 -1.29
CA GLY A 139 6.60 21.74 -1.90
C GLY A 139 5.81 20.49 -1.55
N THR A 140 4.58 20.42 -2.03
CA THR A 140 3.75 19.24 -1.88
C THR A 140 3.34 18.70 -3.25
N VAL A 141 3.29 17.39 -3.36
CA VAL A 141 2.87 16.66 -4.56
C VAL A 141 1.93 15.53 -4.17
N ILE A 142 1.16 15.02 -5.13
CA ILE A 142 0.54 13.70 -4.98
C ILE A 142 1.48 12.70 -5.63
N GLY A 143 2.02 11.80 -4.83
CA GLY A 143 2.95 10.78 -5.31
C GLY A 143 2.26 9.68 -6.14
N SER A 144 3.05 8.77 -6.68
CA SER A 144 2.56 7.66 -7.51
C SER A 144 1.65 6.69 -6.76
N HIS A 145 1.73 6.64 -5.44
CA HIS A 145 0.87 5.85 -4.56
C HIS A 145 -0.39 6.60 -4.12
N VAL A 146 -0.72 7.71 -4.80
CA VAL A 146 -1.88 8.57 -4.56
C VAL A 146 -1.93 9.24 -3.17
N PHE A 147 -0.82 9.26 -2.46
CA PHE A 147 -0.69 9.97 -1.19
C PHE A 147 -0.11 11.37 -1.36
N LEU A 148 -0.51 12.28 -0.45
CA LEU A 148 0.11 13.59 -0.33
C LEU A 148 1.52 13.42 0.24
N GLU A 149 2.49 13.97 -0.47
CA GLU A 149 3.90 13.96 -0.07
C GLU A 149 4.41 15.39 0.07
N VAL A 150 5.28 15.60 1.04
CA VAL A 150 6.07 16.82 1.15
C VAL A 150 7.45 16.53 0.58
N ALA A 151 7.73 17.18 -0.54
CA ALA A 151 8.96 16.98 -1.30
C ALA A 151 9.98 18.09 -0.98
N VAL A 152 11.23 17.67 -0.89
CA VAL A 152 12.39 18.55 -0.76
C VAL A 152 13.31 18.26 -1.94
N LEU A 153 13.60 19.27 -2.76
CA LEU A 153 14.63 19.11 -3.79
C LEU A 153 16.00 19.06 -3.09
N PRO A 154 16.79 17.99 -3.30
CA PRO A 154 18.17 17.98 -2.84
C PRO A 154 18.94 19.11 -3.54
N ARG A 155 19.63 19.92 -2.73
CA ARG A 155 20.56 20.92 -3.24
C ARG A 155 21.82 20.30 -3.78
#